data_96b2197f6828b1671ed356c7cad1de70
#
_entry.id   96b2197f6828b1671ed356c7cad1de70
#
_cell.length_a   1.000
_cell.length_b   1.000
_cell.length_c   1.000
_cell.angle_alpha   90.00
_cell.angle_beta   90.00
_cell.angle_gamma   90.00
#
_symmetry.space_group_name_H-M   'P 1'
#
loop_
_entity.id
_entity.type
_entity.pdbx_description
1 polymer ?
#
loop_
_entity_poly.entity_id
_entity_poly.type
_entity_poly.pdbx_seq_one_letter_code
_entity_poly.pdbx_strand_id
1 'polypeptide(L)'
;MNGKITVIGLGPGDENIITNEVKTAISNATNVIGYSTYLSRIKKQKGLNFYPSDNKEEFKRAEIAFELALNNKNVLVVSSGDPGIFAMATVIFEAMDNGPQKWKDIEVEILPGISSMLAASAKIGAPLGHDFCVINLSNNLKPWEIIEKRVRAAITCDLVMAIYNPRSKSRPDCFLDLLNILKETCEENRLIIFARAVTTIKEKIEIVKLKDTHPEMADMQTIVIIGSSQSKLVSNKDREFCYTPRSLL
;
A
#
# COMPACT_ATOMS: atom_id res chain seq x y z
N MET A 1 -6.81 23.27 -25.05
CA MET A 1 -6.61 21.84 -24.71
C MET A 1 -6.73 21.70 -23.20
N ASN A 2 -7.38 20.66 -22.69
CA ASN A 2 -7.38 20.42 -21.24
C ASN A 2 -5.97 20.09 -20.74
N GLY A 3 -5.71 20.28 -19.45
CA GLY A 3 -4.53 19.78 -18.81
C GLY A 3 -4.59 18.25 -18.62
N LYS A 4 -3.56 17.69 -17.97
CA LYS A 4 -3.40 16.25 -17.72
C LYS A 4 -3.33 15.97 -16.23
N ILE A 5 -3.87 14.83 -15.79
CA ILE A 5 -3.69 14.29 -14.46
C ILE A 5 -2.69 13.12 -14.52
N THR A 6 -1.59 13.21 -13.80
CA THR A 6 -0.64 12.11 -13.64
C THR A 6 -0.65 11.64 -12.19
N VAL A 7 -1.03 10.39 -11.93
CA VAL A 7 -1.06 9.80 -10.58
C VAL A 7 0.23 9.02 -10.36
N ILE A 8 0.97 9.35 -9.32
CA ILE A 8 2.29 8.78 -9.06
C ILE A 8 2.39 8.04 -7.73
N GLY A 9 3.25 7.02 -7.70
CA GLY A 9 3.64 6.31 -6.49
C GLY A 9 5.03 6.69 -6.00
N LEU A 10 5.14 7.26 -4.80
CA LEU A 10 6.43 7.63 -4.19
C LEU A 10 7.19 6.46 -3.56
N GLY A 11 6.70 5.23 -3.72
CA GLY A 11 7.27 4.11 -2.97
C GLY A 11 7.04 4.22 -1.45
N PRO A 12 7.50 3.24 -0.66
CA PRO A 12 7.15 3.13 0.76
C PRO A 12 7.95 4.07 1.67
N GLY A 13 9.11 4.60 1.24
CA GLY A 13 9.90 5.48 2.11
C GLY A 13 11.15 6.08 1.46
N ASP A 14 12.10 5.26 1.06
CA ASP A 14 13.41 5.67 0.53
C ASP A 14 13.28 6.34 -0.85
N GLU A 15 13.94 7.50 -1.03
CA GLU A 15 14.01 8.22 -2.30
C GLU A 15 14.72 7.40 -3.41
N ASN A 16 15.62 6.48 -3.04
CA ASN A 16 16.39 5.68 -4.00
C ASN A 16 15.54 4.65 -4.75
N ILE A 17 14.39 4.28 -4.18
CA ILE A 17 13.45 3.33 -4.79
C ILE A 17 12.25 4.00 -5.47
N ILE A 18 12.26 5.32 -5.61
CA ILE A 18 11.34 6.03 -6.50
C ILE A 18 11.78 5.77 -7.93
N THR A 19 10.84 5.38 -8.81
CA THR A 19 11.16 5.10 -10.23
C THR A 19 11.68 6.37 -10.94
N ASN A 20 12.52 6.20 -11.95
CA ASN A 20 13.05 7.34 -12.71
C ASN A 20 11.94 8.13 -13.41
N GLU A 21 10.91 7.45 -13.87
CA GLU A 21 9.74 8.05 -14.51
C GLU A 21 8.99 8.98 -13.53
N VAL A 22 8.76 8.52 -12.29
CA VAL A 22 8.16 9.34 -11.22
C VAL A 22 9.06 10.52 -10.85
N LYS A 23 10.40 10.33 -10.75
CA LYS A 23 11.34 11.43 -10.51
C LYS A 23 11.27 12.49 -11.62
N THR A 24 11.17 12.07 -12.86
CA THR A 24 11.01 12.96 -14.02
C THR A 24 9.68 13.71 -13.95
N ALA A 25 8.58 13.02 -13.64
CA ALA A 25 7.28 13.65 -13.48
C ALA A 25 7.27 14.71 -12.36
N ILE A 26 7.93 14.44 -11.22
CA ILE A 26 8.07 15.40 -10.12
C ILE A 26 8.90 16.62 -10.55
N SER A 27 10.00 16.43 -11.27
CA SER A 27 10.86 17.55 -11.71
C SER A 27 10.18 18.50 -12.69
N ASN A 28 9.23 17.98 -13.48
CA ASN A 28 8.48 18.73 -14.48
C ASN A 28 7.13 19.24 -13.97
N ALA A 29 6.78 18.93 -12.72
CA ALA A 29 5.47 19.27 -12.15
C ALA A 29 5.35 20.78 -11.88
N THR A 30 4.17 21.32 -12.10
CA THR A 30 3.78 22.69 -11.74
C THR A 30 2.69 22.73 -10.67
N ASN A 31 1.90 21.67 -10.57
CA ASN A 31 0.84 21.54 -9.57
C ASN A 31 0.88 20.13 -8.98
N VAL A 32 0.97 20.03 -7.67
CA VAL A 32 1.06 18.77 -6.93
C VAL A 32 -0.04 18.73 -5.87
N ILE A 33 -0.85 17.68 -5.89
CA ILE A 33 -1.92 17.45 -4.93
C ILE A 33 -1.72 16.11 -4.21
N GLY A 34 -1.99 16.07 -2.91
CA GLY A 34 -1.84 14.84 -2.14
C GLY A 34 -2.09 15.01 -0.66
N TYR A 35 -2.05 13.90 0.06
CA TYR A 35 -2.04 13.91 1.52
C TYR A 35 -0.78 14.63 2.03
N SER A 36 -0.96 15.53 2.99
CA SER A 36 0.10 16.42 3.50
C SER A 36 1.40 15.67 3.86
N THR A 37 1.29 14.49 4.47
CA THR A 37 2.43 13.62 4.80
C THR A 37 3.20 13.14 3.57
N TYR A 38 2.52 12.88 2.45
CA TYR A 38 3.19 12.44 1.22
C TYR A 38 3.81 13.62 0.48
N LEU A 39 3.13 14.75 0.47
CA LEU A 39 3.65 15.99 -0.11
C LEU A 39 4.93 16.47 0.57
N SER A 40 5.09 16.23 1.89
CA SER A 40 6.32 16.57 2.60
C SER A 40 7.57 15.84 2.11
N ARG A 41 7.40 14.73 1.35
CA ARG A 41 8.50 13.98 0.69
C ARG A 41 8.95 14.60 -0.63
N ILE A 42 8.20 15.58 -1.15
CA ILE A 42 8.54 16.28 -2.40
C ILE A 42 9.25 17.58 -2.05
N LYS A 43 10.45 17.77 -2.58
CA LYS A 43 11.24 18.98 -2.37
C LYS A 43 10.52 20.19 -3.00
N LYS A 44 10.40 21.26 -2.23
CA LYS A 44 9.87 22.53 -2.73
C LYS A 44 10.79 23.09 -3.81
N GLN A 45 10.22 23.48 -4.94
CA GLN A 45 10.94 24.11 -6.06
C GLN A 45 10.15 25.32 -6.57
N LYS A 46 10.85 26.25 -7.22
CA LYS A 46 10.24 27.45 -7.77
C LYS A 46 9.20 27.08 -8.85
N GLY A 47 8.00 27.64 -8.75
CA GLY A 47 6.92 27.38 -9.71
C GLY A 47 6.07 26.15 -9.42
N LEU A 48 6.38 25.39 -8.38
CA LEU A 48 5.57 24.23 -7.94
C LEU A 48 4.53 24.66 -6.91
N ASN A 49 3.26 24.51 -7.25
CA ASN A 49 2.12 24.79 -6.39
C ASN A 49 1.70 23.51 -5.65
N PHE A 50 1.60 23.58 -4.34
CA PHE A 50 1.18 22.46 -3.49
C PHE A 50 -0.27 22.62 -3.07
N TYR A 51 -1.06 21.55 -3.23
CA TYR A 51 -2.45 21.43 -2.78
C TYR A 51 -2.55 20.32 -1.74
N PRO A 52 -2.21 20.61 -0.48
CA PRO A 52 -2.28 19.63 0.60
C PRO A 52 -3.73 19.35 0.99
N SER A 53 -4.00 18.13 1.41
CA SER A 53 -5.29 17.72 1.96
C SER A 53 -5.07 16.73 3.12
N ASP A 54 -6.09 16.56 3.94
CA ASP A 54 -6.07 15.62 5.05
C ASP A 54 -6.40 14.18 4.59
N ASN A 55 -6.19 13.24 5.49
CA ASN A 55 -6.68 11.88 5.33
C ASN A 55 -8.22 11.89 5.28
N LYS A 56 -8.83 10.94 4.57
CA LYS A 56 -10.29 10.86 4.31
C LYS A 56 -10.87 11.93 3.38
N GLU A 57 -10.03 12.67 2.67
CA GLU A 57 -10.43 13.65 1.67
C GLU A 57 -10.07 13.19 0.25
N GLU A 58 -10.04 11.88 0.03
CA GLU A 58 -9.56 11.29 -1.24
C GLU A 58 -10.42 11.76 -2.44
N PHE A 59 -11.74 11.73 -2.31
CA PHE A 59 -12.65 12.20 -3.38
C PHE A 59 -12.51 13.69 -3.65
N LYS A 60 -12.48 14.52 -2.61
CA LYS A 60 -12.27 15.97 -2.74
C LYS A 60 -10.93 16.28 -3.42
N ARG A 61 -9.90 15.50 -3.13
CA ARG A 61 -8.59 15.59 -3.77
C ARG A 61 -8.69 15.29 -5.27
N ALA A 62 -9.46 14.27 -5.65
CA ALA A 62 -9.71 13.94 -7.05
C ALA A 62 -10.50 15.05 -7.75
N GLU A 63 -11.55 15.59 -7.13
CA GLU A 63 -12.33 16.72 -7.67
C GLU A 63 -11.45 17.94 -7.95
N ILE A 64 -10.58 18.33 -6.99
CA ILE A 64 -9.65 19.44 -7.19
C ILE A 64 -8.68 19.15 -8.34
N ALA A 65 -8.20 17.91 -8.48
CA ALA A 65 -7.31 17.55 -9.58
C ALA A 65 -8.01 17.71 -10.93
N PHE A 66 -9.27 17.28 -11.07
CA PHE A 66 -10.05 17.45 -12.28
C PHE A 66 -10.35 18.92 -12.60
N GLU A 67 -10.74 19.73 -11.62
CA GLU A 67 -11.00 21.15 -11.82
C GLU A 67 -9.72 21.92 -12.22
N LEU A 68 -8.55 21.56 -11.68
CA LEU A 68 -7.28 22.13 -12.12
C LEU A 68 -6.97 21.73 -13.58
N ALA A 69 -7.20 20.47 -13.95
CA ALA A 69 -6.95 19.98 -15.30
C ALA A 69 -7.89 20.63 -16.34
N LEU A 70 -9.15 20.85 -16.00
CA LEU A 70 -10.09 21.61 -16.84
C LEU A 70 -9.63 23.06 -17.08
N ASN A 71 -8.89 23.63 -16.12
CA ASN A 71 -8.27 24.96 -16.26
C ASN A 71 -6.88 24.90 -16.91
N ASN A 72 -6.62 23.92 -17.79
CA ASN A 72 -5.40 23.73 -18.57
C ASN A 72 -4.12 23.52 -17.72
N LYS A 73 -4.26 23.02 -16.47
CA LYS A 73 -3.11 22.73 -15.60
C LYS A 73 -2.76 21.27 -15.63
N ASN A 74 -1.48 20.96 -15.77
CA ASN A 74 -0.98 19.62 -15.53
C ASN A 74 -0.85 19.39 -14.02
N VAL A 75 -1.46 18.32 -13.53
CA VAL A 75 -1.61 18.02 -12.10
C VAL A 75 -0.98 16.68 -11.76
N LEU A 76 -0.09 16.70 -10.80
CA LEU A 76 0.53 15.50 -10.24
C LEU A 76 -0.22 15.10 -8.96
N VAL A 77 -0.88 13.94 -8.97
CA VAL A 77 -1.58 13.37 -7.80
C VAL A 77 -0.66 12.36 -7.13
N VAL A 78 -0.38 12.55 -5.84
CA VAL A 78 0.67 11.80 -5.13
C VAL A 78 0.08 10.75 -4.20
N SER A 79 0.58 9.51 -4.34
CA SER A 79 0.35 8.41 -3.41
C SER A 79 1.65 7.91 -2.78
N SER A 80 1.56 7.28 -1.63
CA SER A 80 2.62 6.42 -1.09
C SER A 80 2.56 5.05 -1.77
N GLY A 81 3.67 4.31 -1.77
CA GLY A 81 3.73 2.99 -2.40
C GLY A 81 3.45 3.05 -3.90
N ASP A 82 2.56 2.19 -4.37
CA ASP A 82 2.02 2.16 -5.72
C ASP A 82 0.62 2.81 -5.75
N PRO A 83 0.31 3.67 -6.75
CA PRO A 83 -0.96 4.38 -6.79
C PRO A 83 -2.18 3.50 -7.10
N GLY A 84 -1.97 2.30 -7.65
CA GLY A 84 -3.02 1.31 -7.94
C GLY A 84 -3.32 0.36 -6.79
N ILE A 85 -2.51 0.37 -5.69
CA ILE A 85 -2.69 -0.56 -4.57
C ILE A 85 -3.29 0.17 -3.36
N PHE A 86 -4.62 0.14 -3.23
CA PHE A 86 -5.40 0.79 -2.18
C PHE A 86 -5.09 2.29 -2.02
N ALA A 87 -4.90 2.99 -3.14
CA ALA A 87 -4.42 4.36 -3.22
C ALA A 87 -5.18 5.19 -4.26
N MET A 88 -4.60 6.33 -4.68
CA MET A 88 -5.33 7.38 -5.38
C MET A 88 -5.78 7.04 -6.81
N ALA A 89 -5.18 6.06 -7.50
CA ALA A 89 -5.56 5.75 -8.88
C ALA A 89 -7.03 5.31 -8.97
N THR A 90 -7.47 4.42 -8.08
CA THR A 90 -8.89 4.00 -8.04
C THR A 90 -9.82 5.19 -7.78
N VAL A 91 -9.47 6.07 -6.85
CA VAL A 91 -10.29 7.24 -6.51
C VAL A 91 -10.41 8.22 -7.69
N ILE A 92 -9.34 8.41 -8.46
CA ILE A 92 -9.38 9.23 -9.70
C ILE A 92 -10.36 8.62 -10.71
N PHE A 93 -10.31 7.30 -10.94
CA PHE A 93 -11.23 6.65 -11.86
C PHE A 93 -12.67 6.63 -11.36
N GLU A 94 -12.91 6.39 -10.07
CA GLU A 94 -14.25 6.49 -9.47
C GLU A 94 -14.82 7.91 -9.59
N ALA A 95 -14.00 8.94 -9.35
CA ALA A 95 -14.42 10.33 -9.53
C ALA A 95 -14.73 10.64 -11.01
N MET A 96 -13.89 10.16 -11.94
CA MET A 96 -14.12 10.31 -13.39
C MET A 96 -15.42 9.64 -13.82
N ASP A 97 -15.72 8.45 -13.32
CA ASP A 97 -16.90 7.68 -13.72
C ASP A 97 -18.20 8.28 -13.18
N ASN A 98 -18.19 8.72 -11.94
CA ASN A 98 -19.37 9.25 -11.25
C ASN A 98 -19.51 10.78 -11.34
N GLY A 99 -18.49 11.45 -11.86
CA GLY A 99 -18.45 12.92 -11.95
C GLY A 99 -19.04 13.49 -13.25
N PRO A 100 -18.88 14.80 -13.45
CA PRO A 100 -19.34 15.48 -14.68
C PRO A 100 -18.72 14.89 -15.94
N GLN A 101 -19.48 14.82 -17.04
CA GLN A 101 -19.03 14.27 -18.33
C GLN A 101 -17.71 14.91 -18.82
N LYS A 102 -17.50 16.21 -18.57
CA LYS A 102 -16.27 16.94 -18.93
C LYS A 102 -15.00 16.37 -18.30
N TRP A 103 -15.08 15.60 -17.20
CA TRP A 103 -13.92 14.95 -16.61
C TRP A 103 -13.43 13.74 -17.42
N LYS A 104 -14.32 13.10 -18.19
CA LYS A 104 -13.97 11.98 -19.08
C LYS A 104 -13.11 12.40 -20.28
N ASP A 105 -13.05 13.70 -20.58
CA ASP A 105 -12.20 14.27 -21.63
C ASP A 105 -10.78 14.64 -21.12
N ILE A 106 -10.50 14.46 -19.82
CA ILE A 106 -9.19 14.71 -19.23
C ILE A 106 -8.30 13.49 -19.42
N GLU A 107 -7.09 13.72 -19.95
CA GLU A 107 -6.06 12.68 -20.00
C GLU A 107 -5.60 12.30 -18.58
N VAL A 108 -5.63 11.00 -18.28
CA VAL A 108 -5.13 10.44 -17.01
C VAL A 108 -4.02 9.44 -17.28
N GLU A 109 -2.91 9.60 -16.59
CA GLU A 109 -1.76 8.70 -16.64
C GLU A 109 -1.45 8.18 -15.23
N ILE A 110 -1.06 6.91 -15.12
CA ILE A 110 -0.65 6.30 -13.87
C ILE A 110 0.81 5.88 -13.98
N LEU A 111 1.67 6.41 -13.10
CA LEU A 111 3.07 6.01 -13.00
C LEU A 111 3.28 5.13 -11.77
N PRO A 112 3.77 3.91 -11.94
CA PRO A 112 3.86 2.94 -10.87
C PRO A 112 4.89 3.32 -9.80
N GLY A 113 4.67 2.82 -8.59
CA GLY A 113 5.62 2.90 -7.49
C GLY A 113 5.85 1.54 -6.84
N ILE A 114 6.93 1.40 -6.08
CA ILE A 114 7.17 0.18 -5.32
C ILE A 114 6.23 0.13 -4.13
N SER A 115 5.39 -0.91 -4.08
CA SER A 115 4.50 -1.15 -2.96
C SER A 115 5.24 -1.61 -1.72
N SER A 116 4.72 -1.30 -0.52
CA SER A 116 5.33 -1.70 0.76
C SER A 116 5.46 -3.23 0.91
N MET A 117 4.55 -4.03 0.35
CA MET A 117 4.66 -5.49 0.38
C MET A 117 5.89 -6.00 -0.40
N LEU A 118 6.19 -5.41 -1.56
CA LEU A 118 7.35 -5.78 -2.36
C LEU A 118 8.65 -5.35 -1.68
N ALA A 119 8.68 -4.15 -1.11
CA ALA A 119 9.83 -3.66 -0.36
C ALA A 119 10.09 -4.52 0.90
N ALA A 120 9.05 -4.88 1.65
CA ALA A 120 9.15 -5.77 2.79
C ALA A 120 9.65 -7.15 2.36
N SER A 121 9.06 -7.75 1.32
CA SER A 121 9.47 -9.05 0.78
C SER A 121 10.95 -9.05 0.42
N ALA A 122 11.44 -8.04 -0.30
CA ALA A 122 12.85 -7.94 -0.68
C ALA A 122 13.82 -7.81 0.52
N LYS A 123 13.37 -7.20 1.63
CA LYS A 123 14.17 -7.06 2.86
C LYS A 123 14.35 -8.37 3.62
N ILE A 124 13.36 -9.25 3.57
CA ILE A 124 13.28 -10.47 4.38
C ILE A 124 13.50 -11.76 3.57
N GLY A 125 13.67 -11.66 2.25
CA GLY A 125 13.91 -12.80 1.37
C GLY A 125 12.92 -12.88 0.22
N ALA A 126 12.13 -13.95 0.16
CA ALA A 126 11.12 -14.17 -0.87
C ALA A 126 9.83 -14.82 -0.30
N PRO A 127 9.18 -14.24 0.72
CA PRO A 127 7.94 -14.81 1.27
C PRO A 127 6.80 -14.84 0.24
N LEU A 128 6.82 -13.94 -0.75
CA LEU A 128 5.86 -13.87 -1.87
C LEU A 128 6.32 -14.70 -3.08
N GLY A 129 7.13 -15.74 -2.86
CA GLY A 129 7.74 -16.55 -3.93
C GLY A 129 6.83 -17.59 -4.56
N HIS A 130 5.64 -17.81 -4.02
CA HIS A 130 4.56 -18.66 -4.53
C HIS A 130 3.28 -17.83 -4.68
N ASP A 131 2.14 -18.46 -4.96
CA ASP A 131 0.87 -17.76 -5.09
C ASP A 131 0.53 -16.99 -3.81
N PHE A 132 0.14 -15.74 -3.98
CA PHE A 132 -0.18 -14.86 -2.86
C PHE A 132 -1.37 -13.96 -3.19
N CYS A 133 -1.98 -13.42 -2.16
CA CYS A 133 -3.02 -12.41 -2.28
C CYS A 133 -2.74 -11.18 -1.43
N VAL A 134 -3.43 -10.09 -1.77
CA VAL A 134 -3.31 -8.79 -1.09
C VAL A 134 -4.66 -8.41 -0.50
N ILE A 135 -4.73 -8.21 0.81
CA ILE A 135 -5.97 -7.90 1.53
C ILE A 135 -5.80 -6.61 2.32
N ASN A 136 -6.79 -5.73 2.19
CA ASN A 136 -6.91 -4.51 2.99
C ASN A 136 -7.90 -4.75 4.13
N LEU A 137 -7.45 -4.65 5.38
CA LEU A 137 -8.29 -4.81 6.57
C LEU A 137 -9.14 -3.57 6.90
N SER A 138 -9.01 -2.48 6.13
CA SER A 138 -9.89 -1.34 6.34
C SER A 138 -11.34 -1.71 6.02
N ASN A 139 -12.20 -1.59 7.03
CA ASN A 139 -13.65 -1.78 6.92
C ASN A 139 -14.41 -0.47 6.68
N ASN A 140 -13.71 0.61 6.29
CA ASN A 140 -14.35 1.90 6.01
C ASN A 140 -15.24 1.86 4.75
N LEU A 141 -14.87 1.03 3.76
CA LEU A 141 -15.54 0.97 2.45
C LEU A 141 -16.20 -0.40 2.18
N LYS A 142 -16.07 -1.35 3.08
CA LYS A 142 -16.65 -2.69 2.98
C LYS A 142 -16.84 -3.29 4.38
N PRO A 143 -17.91 -4.06 4.62
CA PRO A 143 -18.16 -4.68 5.92
C PRO A 143 -17.11 -5.75 6.24
N TRP A 144 -16.90 -6.00 7.54
CA TRP A 144 -15.90 -6.96 8.04
C TRP A 144 -16.14 -8.39 7.51
N GLU A 145 -17.36 -8.81 7.38
CA GLU A 145 -17.77 -10.14 6.91
C GLU A 145 -17.19 -10.45 5.51
N ILE A 146 -17.07 -9.43 4.66
CA ILE A 146 -16.44 -9.58 3.34
C ILE A 146 -14.93 -9.76 3.47
N ILE A 147 -14.30 -9.07 4.42
CA ILE A 147 -12.86 -9.21 4.70
C ILE A 147 -12.60 -10.61 5.25
N GLU A 148 -13.34 -11.03 6.27
CA GLU A 148 -13.23 -12.35 6.89
C GLU A 148 -13.41 -13.47 5.85
N LYS A 149 -14.43 -13.40 5.01
CA LYS A 149 -14.67 -14.36 3.93
C LYS A 149 -13.45 -14.50 3.02
N ARG A 150 -12.81 -13.37 2.66
CA ARG A 150 -11.60 -13.37 1.81
C ARG A 150 -10.39 -13.95 2.52
N VAL A 151 -10.21 -13.63 3.79
CA VAL A 151 -9.13 -14.19 4.62
C VAL A 151 -9.29 -15.71 4.74
N ARG A 152 -10.47 -16.21 5.11
CA ARG A 152 -10.75 -17.65 5.23
C ARG A 152 -10.55 -18.39 3.89
N ALA A 153 -10.94 -17.80 2.78
CA ALA A 153 -10.71 -18.36 1.45
C ALA A 153 -9.20 -18.44 1.12
N ALA A 154 -8.44 -17.40 1.44
CA ALA A 154 -6.99 -17.38 1.23
C ALA A 154 -6.27 -18.44 2.09
N ILE A 155 -6.70 -18.64 3.34
CA ILE A 155 -6.18 -19.69 4.22
C ILE A 155 -6.51 -21.08 3.66
N THR A 156 -7.75 -21.30 3.21
CA THR A 156 -8.18 -22.58 2.62
C THR A 156 -7.37 -22.95 1.38
N CYS A 157 -6.97 -21.94 0.59
CA CYS A 157 -6.11 -22.13 -0.59
C CYS A 157 -4.60 -22.10 -0.25
N ASP A 158 -4.24 -22.00 1.01
CA ASP A 158 -2.86 -21.87 1.53
C ASP A 158 -2.05 -20.76 0.85
N LEU A 159 -2.69 -19.64 0.49
CA LEU A 159 -2.03 -18.49 -0.10
C LEU A 159 -1.23 -17.71 0.95
N VAL A 160 -0.08 -17.19 0.54
CA VAL A 160 0.58 -16.11 1.30
C VAL A 160 -0.29 -14.85 1.23
N MET A 161 -0.48 -14.18 2.35
CA MET A 161 -1.30 -12.96 2.40
C MET A 161 -0.46 -11.73 2.75
N ALA A 162 -0.52 -10.68 1.92
CA ALA A 162 0.00 -9.36 2.26
C ALA A 162 -1.15 -8.48 2.79
N ILE A 163 -1.08 -8.10 4.06
CA ILE A 163 -2.16 -7.42 4.78
C ILE A 163 -1.84 -5.93 4.93
N TYR A 164 -2.66 -5.10 4.33
CA TYR A 164 -2.61 -3.64 4.42
C TYR A 164 -3.58 -3.08 5.47
N ASN A 165 -3.21 -1.93 6.04
CA ASN A 165 -4.03 -1.20 7.02
C ASN A 165 -4.49 -2.08 8.19
N PRO A 166 -3.59 -2.85 8.82
CA PRO A 166 -3.96 -3.86 9.81
C PRO A 166 -4.69 -3.26 11.01
N ARG A 167 -4.23 -2.11 11.52
CA ARG A 167 -4.78 -1.49 12.73
C ARG A 167 -4.67 0.02 12.67
N SER A 168 -5.68 0.74 13.15
CA SER A 168 -5.66 2.20 13.34
C SER A 168 -6.33 2.61 14.65
N LYS A 169 -6.18 3.88 15.04
CA LYS A 169 -6.88 4.42 16.22
C LYS A 169 -8.40 4.30 16.12
N SER A 170 -8.98 4.46 14.93
CA SER A 170 -10.41 4.34 14.68
C SER A 170 -10.87 2.89 14.42
N ARG A 171 -9.95 1.95 14.27
CA ARG A 171 -10.18 0.53 13.98
C ARG A 171 -9.17 -0.30 14.79
N PRO A 172 -9.25 -0.29 16.13
CA PRO A 172 -8.27 -0.94 16.99
C PRO A 172 -8.34 -2.47 16.92
N ASP A 173 -9.51 -3.03 16.60
CA ASP A 173 -9.79 -4.46 16.74
C ASP A 173 -9.62 -5.26 15.44
N CYS A 174 -9.61 -4.63 14.25
CA CYS A 174 -9.53 -5.34 12.97
C CYS A 174 -8.36 -6.33 12.87
N PHE A 175 -7.21 -6.00 13.47
CA PHE A 175 -6.06 -6.91 13.48
C PHE A 175 -6.19 -8.01 14.52
N LEU A 176 -6.83 -7.75 15.66
CA LEU A 176 -7.18 -8.78 16.64
C LEU A 176 -8.14 -9.81 16.03
N ASP A 177 -9.18 -9.34 15.31
CA ASP A 177 -10.13 -10.21 14.63
C ASP A 177 -9.43 -11.10 13.60
N LEU A 178 -8.48 -10.55 12.82
CA LEU A 178 -7.65 -11.34 11.91
C LEU A 178 -6.83 -12.39 12.66
N LEU A 179 -6.17 -12.02 13.76
CA LEU A 179 -5.38 -12.96 14.56
C LEU A 179 -6.23 -14.09 15.15
N ASN A 180 -7.47 -13.80 15.56
CA ASN A 180 -8.41 -14.81 16.05
C ASN A 180 -8.74 -15.83 14.95
N ILE A 181 -9.03 -15.36 13.72
CA ILE A 181 -9.28 -16.24 12.57
C ILE A 181 -8.05 -17.11 12.28
N LEU A 182 -6.84 -16.51 12.28
CA LEU A 182 -5.61 -17.26 12.03
C LEU A 182 -5.35 -18.32 13.11
N LYS A 183 -5.53 -17.99 14.40
CA LYS A 183 -5.34 -18.91 15.51
C LYS A 183 -6.36 -20.04 15.53
N GLU A 184 -7.56 -19.83 14.99
CA GLU A 184 -8.59 -20.85 14.81
C GLU A 184 -8.27 -21.82 13.66
N THR A 185 -7.62 -21.33 12.59
CA THR A 185 -7.58 -22.03 11.29
C THR A 185 -6.19 -22.42 10.82
N CYS A 186 -5.12 -21.85 11.40
CA CYS A 186 -3.74 -22.10 11.01
C CYS A 186 -2.96 -22.75 12.15
N GLU A 187 -1.85 -23.40 11.80
CA GLU A 187 -0.91 -23.95 12.76
C GLU A 187 -0.19 -22.85 13.58
N GLU A 188 0.12 -23.12 14.83
CA GLU A 188 0.79 -22.19 15.74
C GLU A 188 2.16 -21.69 15.25
N ASN A 189 2.81 -22.49 14.41
CA ASN A 189 4.13 -22.19 13.84
C ASN A 189 4.07 -21.38 12.54
N ARG A 190 2.87 -21.01 12.03
CA ARG A 190 2.71 -20.17 10.84
C ARG A 190 3.56 -18.91 10.98
N LEU A 191 4.37 -18.61 9.97
CA LEU A 191 5.24 -17.44 10.00
C LEU A 191 4.43 -16.16 9.72
N ILE A 192 4.59 -15.18 10.58
CA ILE A 192 4.00 -13.85 10.45
C ILE A 192 5.12 -12.83 10.45
N ILE A 193 5.16 -11.98 9.45
CA ILE A 193 6.16 -10.95 9.26
C ILE A 193 5.52 -9.59 9.47
N PHE A 194 6.08 -8.79 10.36
CA PHE A 194 5.72 -7.41 10.59
C PHE A 194 6.81 -6.50 10.02
N ALA A 195 6.51 -5.74 8.97
CA ALA A 195 7.45 -4.77 8.41
C ALA A 195 6.87 -3.35 8.58
N ARG A 196 7.30 -2.68 9.65
CA ARG A 196 6.88 -1.34 10.00
C ARG A 196 7.78 -0.31 9.37
N ALA A 197 7.18 0.75 8.79
CA ALA A 197 7.85 1.88 8.17
C ALA A 197 9.00 1.45 7.24
N VAL A 198 8.75 0.39 6.45
CA VAL A 198 9.75 -0.25 5.58
C VAL A 198 10.44 0.76 4.68
N THR A 199 11.75 0.62 4.52
CA THR A 199 12.66 1.51 3.78
C THR A 199 12.86 2.91 4.36
N THR A 200 12.35 3.20 5.54
CA THR A 200 12.63 4.46 6.24
C THR A 200 13.66 4.27 7.34
N ILE A 201 14.14 5.39 7.89
CA ILE A 201 15.06 5.36 9.08
C ILE A 201 14.40 4.77 10.35
N LYS A 202 13.07 4.63 10.36
CA LYS A 202 12.27 4.02 11.44
C LYS A 202 11.87 2.59 11.13
N GLU A 203 12.51 1.97 10.12
CA GLU A 203 12.23 0.59 9.73
C GLU A 203 12.41 -0.36 10.91
N LYS A 204 11.39 -1.20 11.14
CA LYS A 204 11.46 -2.31 12.08
C LYS A 204 10.82 -3.53 11.41
N ILE A 205 11.57 -4.61 11.31
CA ILE A 205 11.10 -5.87 10.71
C ILE A 205 11.25 -6.98 11.74
N GLU A 206 10.17 -7.72 11.96
CA GLU A 206 10.11 -8.86 12.87
C GLU A 206 9.47 -10.05 12.15
N ILE A 207 10.06 -11.23 12.29
CA ILE A 207 9.49 -12.49 11.84
C ILE A 207 9.20 -13.31 13.09
N VAL A 208 7.93 -13.66 13.29
CA VAL A 208 7.49 -14.40 14.48
C VAL A 208 6.57 -15.55 14.08
N LYS A 209 6.33 -16.47 15.01
CA LYS A 209 5.30 -17.50 14.86
C LYS A 209 3.94 -16.95 15.27
N LEU A 210 2.87 -17.47 14.69
CA LEU A 210 1.49 -17.05 14.97
C LEU A 210 1.16 -17.07 16.47
N LYS A 211 1.63 -18.09 17.20
CA LYS A 211 1.42 -18.20 18.66
C LYS A 211 2.00 -17.02 19.44
N ASP A 212 3.05 -16.40 18.94
CA ASP A 212 3.77 -15.30 19.61
C ASP A 212 3.27 -13.91 19.15
N THR A 213 2.20 -13.85 18.37
CA THR A 213 1.65 -12.59 17.83
C THR A 213 0.73 -11.88 18.80
N HIS A 214 0.82 -10.54 18.80
CA HIS A 214 -0.04 -9.64 19.57
C HIS A 214 -0.57 -8.52 18.67
N PRO A 215 -1.81 -8.00 18.91
CA PRO A 215 -2.40 -6.93 18.07
C PRO A 215 -1.55 -5.66 18.01
N GLU A 216 -0.79 -5.36 19.07
CA GLU A 216 0.06 -4.16 19.19
C GLU A 216 1.29 -4.19 18.29
N MET A 217 1.65 -5.36 17.73
CA MET A 217 2.77 -5.50 16.78
C MET A 217 2.49 -4.79 15.44
N ALA A 218 1.22 -4.46 15.16
CA ALA A 218 0.82 -3.78 13.95
C ALA A 218 0.19 -2.40 14.21
N ASP A 219 0.51 -1.45 13.35
CA ASP A 219 -0.10 -0.13 13.28
C ASP A 219 -0.35 0.28 11.81
N MET A 220 -0.76 1.54 11.55
CA MET A 220 -1.01 2.05 10.19
C MET A 220 0.25 2.14 9.31
N GLN A 221 1.44 2.04 9.89
CA GLN A 221 2.71 2.06 9.17
C GLN A 221 3.26 0.65 8.93
N THR A 222 2.51 -0.39 9.32
CA THR A 222 2.94 -1.78 9.24
C THR A 222 2.28 -2.49 8.06
N ILE A 223 3.08 -3.12 7.20
CA ILE A 223 2.63 -4.18 6.32
C ILE A 223 2.86 -5.52 7.02
N VAL A 224 1.84 -6.36 7.06
CA VAL A 224 1.96 -7.70 7.63
C VAL A 224 1.94 -8.72 6.50
N ILE A 225 2.90 -9.65 6.48
CA ILE A 225 2.87 -10.78 5.54
C ILE A 225 2.65 -12.05 6.36
N ILE A 226 1.59 -12.77 6.03
CA ILE A 226 1.25 -14.06 6.62
C ILE A 226 1.71 -15.13 5.64
N GLY A 227 2.65 -15.96 6.06
CA GLY A 227 3.16 -17.06 5.24
C GLY A 227 2.11 -18.11 4.93
N SER A 228 2.35 -18.97 3.94
CA SER A 228 1.62 -20.22 3.74
C SER A 228 2.12 -21.29 4.73
N SER A 229 1.49 -22.48 4.75
CA SER A 229 1.98 -23.62 5.50
C SER A 229 3.39 -24.06 5.09
N GLN A 230 3.82 -23.71 3.88
CA GLN A 230 5.11 -24.04 3.29
C GLN A 230 6.19 -22.97 3.49
N SER A 231 5.85 -21.80 4.02
CA SER A 231 6.81 -20.73 4.24
C SER A 231 7.87 -21.15 5.26
N LYS A 232 9.14 -20.88 4.96
CA LYS A 232 10.30 -21.39 5.72
C LYS A 232 11.27 -20.26 6.03
N LEU A 233 12.03 -20.48 7.11
CA LEU A 233 13.22 -19.69 7.42
C LEU A 233 14.46 -20.40 6.92
N VAL A 234 15.42 -19.63 6.44
CA VAL A 234 16.75 -20.11 6.06
C VAL A 234 17.79 -19.12 6.57
N SER A 235 18.81 -19.64 7.23
CA SER A 235 19.92 -18.84 7.74
C SER A 235 21.03 -18.75 6.69
N ASN A 236 21.56 -17.55 6.50
CA ASN A 236 22.75 -17.31 5.71
C ASN A 236 23.67 -16.34 6.46
N LYS A 237 24.79 -16.83 6.96
CA LYS A 237 25.69 -16.13 7.88
C LYS A 237 24.89 -15.62 9.10
N ASP A 238 24.93 -14.32 9.40
CA ASP A 238 24.30 -13.70 10.55
C ASP A 238 22.86 -13.22 10.27
N ARG A 239 22.27 -13.65 9.14
CA ARG A 239 20.92 -13.21 8.73
C ARG A 239 20.00 -14.41 8.55
N GLU A 240 18.77 -14.21 8.94
CA GLU A 240 17.67 -15.13 8.68
C GLU A 240 16.75 -14.55 7.62
N PHE A 241 16.37 -15.39 6.64
CA PHE A 241 15.47 -15.02 5.55
C PHE A 241 14.22 -15.89 5.58
N CYS A 242 13.09 -15.31 5.21
CA CYS A 242 11.85 -16.03 4.99
C CYS A 242 11.61 -16.19 3.49
N TYR A 243 11.21 -17.38 3.08
CA TYR A 243 10.80 -17.63 1.69
C TYR A 243 9.66 -18.64 1.64
N THR A 244 8.87 -18.60 0.58
CA THR A 244 7.87 -19.63 0.27
C THR A 244 8.36 -20.40 -0.95
N PRO A 245 8.52 -21.75 -0.87
CA PRO A 245 8.98 -22.58 -1.98
C PRO A 245 8.07 -22.44 -3.21
N ARG A 246 8.64 -22.51 -4.40
CA ARG A 246 7.89 -22.50 -5.67
C ARG A 246 7.21 -23.83 -5.98
N SER A 247 7.64 -24.91 -5.35
CA SER A 247 7.13 -26.28 -5.57
C SER A 247 6.48 -26.78 -4.28
N LEU A 248 5.37 -27.45 -4.45
CA LEU A 248 4.66 -28.20 -3.40
C LEU A 248 5.04 -29.68 -3.36
N LEU A 249 6.08 -30.09 -4.12
CA LEU A 249 6.58 -31.46 -4.22
C LEU A 249 7.61 -31.78 -3.14
#